data_765749c71416859045af21734de57cf3
#
_entry.id   765749c71416859045af21734de57cf3
#
_cell.length_a   1.000
_cell.length_b   1.000
_cell.length_c   1.000
_cell.angle_alpha   90.00
_cell.angle_beta   90.00
_cell.angle_gamma   90.00
#
_symmetry.space_group_name_H-M   'P 1'
#
loop_
_entity.id
_entity.type
_entity.pdbx_description
1 polymer ?
#
loop_
_entity_poly.entity_id
_entity_poly.type
_entity_poly.pdbx_seq_one_letter_code
_entity_poly.pdbx_strand_id
1 'polypeptide(L)'
;VNEGQIGTSMKFVGKLVYLIVFLLFLPSALEAIGITSISNPINGFVGSFIDYVPNIIAAAILIYVGVLIAQILGQIVSVLLKKTKIDSLIKRKDGEQSILLSDIIVKIMSSVIILVTIVAALDVIGIEAISAPATGIINAIFDAIPSIILAVVIVTVGILVASLACNLLYNVLIATNFD
;
A
#
# COMPACT_ATOMS: atom_id res chain seq x y z
N VAL A 1 3.76 9.10 -26.74
CA VAL A 1 3.95 7.64 -26.57
C VAL A 1 4.73 7.18 -27.79
N ASN A 2 6.00 6.73 -27.60
CA ASN A 2 6.92 6.38 -28.70
C ASN A 2 6.43 5.12 -29.43
N GLU A 3 6.22 5.21 -30.75
CA GLU A 3 5.82 4.09 -31.61
C GLU A 3 6.77 2.86 -31.51
N GLY A 4 8.04 3.07 -31.17
CA GLY A 4 9.00 1.99 -30.94
C GLY A 4 8.73 1.15 -29.67
N GLN A 5 8.15 1.71 -28.63
CA GLN A 5 7.80 0.97 -27.40
C GLN A 5 6.53 0.13 -27.60
N ILE A 6 5.56 0.63 -28.36
CA ILE A 6 4.33 -0.10 -28.68
C ILE A 6 4.66 -1.33 -29.54
N GLY A 7 5.53 -1.20 -30.53
CA GLY A 7 5.95 -2.32 -31.37
C GLY A 7 6.70 -3.41 -30.61
N THR A 8 7.51 -3.05 -29.64
CA THR A 8 8.25 -4.01 -28.78
C THR A 8 7.30 -4.73 -27.82
N SER A 9 6.36 -4.00 -27.20
CA SER A 9 5.35 -4.57 -26.30
C SER A 9 4.39 -5.52 -27.04
N MET A 10 3.97 -5.17 -28.25
CA MET A 10 3.13 -6.05 -29.07
C MET A 10 3.86 -7.34 -29.50
N LYS A 11 5.14 -7.25 -29.86
CA LYS A 11 5.95 -8.44 -30.15
C LYS A 11 6.12 -9.34 -28.94
N PHE A 12 6.30 -8.76 -27.75
CA PHE A 12 6.40 -9.50 -26.49
C PHE A 12 5.09 -10.23 -26.17
N VAL A 13 3.95 -9.54 -26.25
CA VAL A 13 2.62 -10.13 -26.06
C VAL A 13 2.35 -11.24 -27.07
N GLY A 14 2.67 -11.02 -28.35
CA GLY A 14 2.53 -12.05 -29.38
C GLY A 14 3.38 -13.30 -29.10
N LYS A 15 4.61 -13.12 -28.57
CA LYS A 15 5.49 -14.22 -28.20
C LYS A 15 4.97 -14.98 -26.98
N LEU A 16 4.38 -14.28 -26.01
CA LEU A 16 3.73 -14.91 -24.85
C LEU A 16 2.51 -15.74 -25.27
N VAL A 17 1.64 -15.17 -26.10
CA VAL A 17 0.46 -15.89 -26.62
C VAL A 17 0.89 -17.13 -27.40
N TYR A 18 1.90 -17.01 -28.27
CA TYR A 18 2.45 -18.16 -29.00
C TYR A 18 2.96 -19.25 -28.04
N LEU A 19 3.70 -18.88 -27.00
CA LEU A 19 4.24 -19.81 -26.03
C LEU A 19 3.12 -20.51 -25.24
N ILE A 20 2.09 -19.79 -24.85
CA ILE A 20 0.92 -20.35 -24.17
C ILE A 20 0.19 -21.34 -25.07
N VAL A 21 -0.10 -20.98 -26.31
CA VAL A 21 -0.75 -21.86 -27.29
C VAL A 21 0.11 -23.09 -27.55
N PHE A 22 1.42 -22.92 -27.72
CA PHE A 22 2.34 -24.07 -27.90
C PHE A 22 2.32 -25.00 -26.69
N LEU A 23 2.37 -24.47 -25.45
CA LEU A 23 2.30 -25.26 -24.21
C LEU A 23 0.97 -26.01 -24.06
N LEU A 24 -0.14 -25.44 -24.53
CA LEU A 24 -1.46 -26.08 -24.51
C LEU A 24 -1.53 -27.31 -25.45
N PHE A 25 -0.88 -27.24 -26.61
CA PHE A 25 -0.92 -28.32 -27.60
C PHE A 25 0.20 -29.36 -27.39
N LEU A 26 1.28 -29.00 -26.69
CA LEU A 26 2.43 -29.87 -26.48
C LEU A 26 2.10 -31.20 -25.79
N PRO A 27 1.29 -31.23 -24.70
CA PRO A 27 0.91 -32.49 -24.05
C PRO A 27 0.18 -33.45 -24.99
N SER A 28 -0.79 -32.95 -25.76
CA SER A 28 -1.56 -33.75 -26.72
C SER A 28 -0.67 -34.35 -27.81
N ALA A 29 0.33 -33.58 -28.27
CA ALA A 29 1.30 -34.05 -29.23
C ALA A 29 2.21 -35.13 -28.63
N LEU A 30 2.64 -35.00 -27.38
CA LEU A 30 3.45 -35.99 -26.66
C LEU A 30 2.67 -37.29 -26.38
N GLU A 31 1.39 -37.19 -26.04
CA GLU A 31 0.49 -38.33 -25.86
C GLU A 31 0.31 -39.09 -27.17
N ALA A 32 0.16 -38.40 -28.28
CA ALA A 32 0.04 -39.06 -29.59
C ALA A 32 1.26 -39.88 -29.98
N ILE A 33 2.45 -39.56 -29.45
CA ILE A 33 3.71 -40.28 -29.67
C ILE A 33 3.95 -41.31 -28.56
N GLY A 34 3.05 -41.44 -27.57
CA GLY A 34 3.15 -42.41 -26.47
C GLY A 34 4.06 -41.95 -25.29
N ILE A 35 4.46 -40.69 -25.25
CA ILE A 35 5.34 -40.14 -24.20
C ILE A 35 4.49 -39.54 -23.06
N THR A 36 3.79 -40.41 -22.33
CA THR A 36 2.87 -40.01 -21.24
C THR A 36 3.58 -39.52 -19.99
N SER A 37 4.81 -39.98 -19.73
CA SER A 37 5.59 -39.59 -18.55
C SER A 37 5.97 -38.10 -18.51
N ILE A 38 6.00 -37.45 -19.66
CA ILE A 38 6.29 -36.01 -19.78
C ILE A 38 4.99 -35.20 -19.98
N SER A 39 3.96 -35.78 -20.64
CA SER A 39 2.70 -35.09 -20.88
C SER A 39 1.92 -34.83 -19.60
N ASN A 40 1.91 -35.75 -18.64
CA ASN A 40 1.20 -35.61 -17.38
C ASN A 40 1.65 -34.38 -16.52
N PRO A 41 2.95 -34.19 -16.25
CA PRO A 41 3.40 -32.97 -15.55
C PRO A 41 3.06 -31.67 -16.29
N ILE A 42 3.16 -31.69 -17.63
CA ILE A 42 2.85 -30.51 -18.45
C ILE A 42 1.34 -30.20 -18.42
N ASN A 43 0.48 -31.24 -18.51
CA ASN A 43 -0.96 -31.07 -18.36
C ASN A 43 -1.33 -30.51 -17.00
N GLY A 44 -0.70 -30.96 -15.89
CA GLY A 44 -0.88 -30.42 -14.57
C GLY A 44 -0.46 -28.93 -14.48
N PHE A 45 0.68 -28.59 -15.07
CA PHE A 45 1.15 -27.21 -15.12
C PHE A 45 0.21 -26.29 -15.94
N VAL A 46 -0.22 -26.77 -17.12
CA VAL A 46 -1.15 -26.03 -17.99
C VAL A 46 -2.51 -25.86 -17.31
N GLY A 47 -3.02 -26.91 -16.65
CA GLY A 47 -4.27 -26.84 -15.89
C GLY A 47 -4.19 -25.76 -14.79
N SER A 48 -3.16 -25.85 -13.96
CA SER A 48 -2.93 -24.84 -12.91
C SER A 48 -2.81 -23.43 -13.47
N PHE A 49 -2.13 -23.25 -14.61
CA PHE A 49 -1.99 -21.94 -15.25
C PHE A 49 -3.36 -21.39 -15.70
N ILE A 50 -4.21 -22.23 -16.27
CA ILE A 50 -5.56 -21.83 -16.71
C ILE A 50 -6.41 -21.44 -15.50
N ASP A 51 -6.29 -22.16 -14.37
CA ASP A 51 -7.01 -21.89 -13.13
C ASP A 51 -6.61 -20.54 -12.51
N TYR A 52 -5.39 -20.06 -12.75
CA TYR A 52 -4.97 -18.72 -12.31
C TYR A 52 -5.54 -17.57 -13.14
N VAL A 53 -5.96 -17.78 -14.39
CA VAL A 53 -6.44 -16.71 -15.27
C VAL A 53 -7.64 -15.95 -14.68
N PRO A 54 -8.71 -16.62 -14.19
CA PRO A 54 -9.81 -15.94 -13.52
C PRO A 54 -9.36 -15.14 -12.29
N ASN A 55 -8.45 -15.68 -11.50
CA ASN A 55 -7.92 -15.04 -10.30
C ASN A 55 -7.11 -13.79 -10.63
N ILE A 56 -6.31 -13.81 -11.69
CA ILE A 56 -5.57 -12.65 -12.19
C ILE A 56 -6.53 -11.54 -12.63
N ILE A 57 -7.61 -11.88 -13.32
CA ILE A 57 -8.64 -10.91 -13.73
C ILE A 57 -9.32 -10.31 -12.49
N ALA A 58 -9.69 -11.14 -11.52
CA ALA A 58 -10.30 -10.70 -10.28
C ALA A 58 -9.34 -9.77 -9.49
N ALA A 59 -8.07 -10.14 -9.38
CA ALA A 59 -7.03 -9.33 -8.75
C ALA A 59 -6.83 -7.97 -9.46
N ALA A 60 -6.84 -7.94 -10.78
CA ALA A 60 -6.74 -6.70 -11.55
C ALA A 60 -7.91 -5.75 -11.27
N ILE A 61 -9.14 -6.30 -11.22
CA ILE A 61 -10.34 -5.54 -10.87
C ILE A 61 -10.23 -5.02 -9.43
N LEU A 62 -9.77 -5.85 -8.50
CA LEU A 62 -9.59 -5.49 -7.09
C LEU A 62 -8.57 -4.36 -6.93
N ILE A 63 -7.43 -4.42 -7.64
CA ILE A 63 -6.44 -3.33 -7.65
C ILE A 63 -7.06 -2.04 -8.19
N TYR A 64 -7.79 -2.10 -9.28
CA TYR A 64 -8.44 -0.94 -9.87
C TYR A 64 -9.41 -0.28 -8.90
N VAL A 65 -10.29 -1.06 -8.28
CA VAL A 65 -11.26 -0.58 -7.28
C VAL A 65 -10.56 -0.04 -6.05
N GLY A 66 -9.53 -0.72 -5.56
CA GLY A 66 -8.74 -0.28 -4.39
C GLY A 66 -8.03 1.05 -4.61
N VAL A 67 -7.47 1.28 -5.81
CA VAL A 67 -6.87 2.58 -6.17
C VAL A 67 -7.93 3.68 -6.20
N LEU A 68 -9.12 3.42 -6.74
CA LEU A 68 -10.23 4.38 -6.71
C LEU A 68 -10.65 4.72 -5.29
N ILE A 69 -10.77 3.72 -4.41
CA ILE A 69 -11.09 3.93 -3.00
C ILE A 69 -10.01 4.76 -2.32
N ALA A 70 -8.72 4.46 -2.54
CA ALA A 70 -7.60 5.21 -1.99
C ALA A 70 -7.64 6.69 -2.41
N GLN A 71 -7.96 6.97 -3.67
CA GLN A 71 -8.09 8.34 -4.19
C GLN A 71 -9.28 9.07 -3.56
N ILE A 72 -10.45 8.47 -3.49
CA ILE A 72 -11.66 9.07 -2.91
C ILE A 72 -11.45 9.37 -1.42
N LEU A 73 -10.96 8.40 -0.65
CA LEU A 73 -10.68 8.59 0.77
C LEU A 73 -9.59 9.64 0.99
N GLY A 74 -8.53 9.63 0.16
CA GLY A 74 -7.49 10.64 0.18
C GLY A 74 -8.03 12.05 -0.02
N GLN A 75 -8.93 12.26 -0.98
CA GLN A 75 -9.57 13.56 -1.22
C GLN A 75 -10.42 13.99 -0.03
N ILE A 76 -11.25 13.10 0.54
CA ILE A 76 -12.09 13.39 1.70
C ILE A 76 -11.22 13.83 2.88
N VAL A 77 -10.18 13.08 3.20
CA VAL A 77 -9.27 13.38 4.31
C VAL A 77 -8.50 14.67 4.07
N SER A 78 -8.04 14.91 2.83
CA SER A 78 -7.38 16.18 2.48
C SER A 78 -8.28 17.40 2.77
N VAL A 79 -9.56 17.34 2.38
CA VAL A 79 -10.52 18.42 2.63
C VAL A 79 -10.76 18.60 4.13
N LEU A 80 -10.88 17.52 4.90
CA LEU A 80 -11.08 17.58 6.36
C LEU A 80 -9.86 18.18 7.07
N LEU A 81 -8.65 17.74 6.73
CA LEU A 81 -7.41 18.22 7.33
C LEU A 81 -7.16 19.70 7.03
N LYS A 82 -7.38 20.14 5.79
CA LYS A 82 -7.26 21.55 5.40
C LYS A 82 -8.22 22.47 6.17
N LYS A 83 -9.42 21.99 6.51
CA LYS A 83 -10.37 22.72 7.34
C LYS A 83 -9.91 22.85 8.81
N THR A 84 -9.15 21.90 9.32
CA THR A 84 -8.72 21.83 10.72
C THR A 84 -7.52 22.73 11.04
N LYS A 85 -7.00 23.50 10.06
CA LYS A 85 -5.82 24.38 10.20
C LYS A 85 -4.54 23.67 10.70
N ILE A 86 -4.46 22.34 10.55
CA ILE A 86 -3.30 21.54 10.95
C ILE A 86 -2.02 22.03 10.25
N ASP A 87 -2.15 22.50 9.01
CA ASP A 87 -1.05 23.06 8.24
C ASP A 87 -0.44 24.34 8.87
N SER A 88 -1.18 25.01 9.76
CA SER A 88 -0.67 26.18 10.46
C SER A 88 0.32 25.84 11.58
N LEU A 89 0.37 24.60 12.03
CA LEU A 89 1.29 24.14 13.08
C LEU A 89 2.75 24.04 12.59
N ILE A 90 2.97 23.97 11.28
CA ILE A 90 4.30 23.86 10.66
C ILE A 90 4.59 25.09 9.76
N LYS A 91 4.26 26.29 10.20
CA LYS A 91 4.74 27.51 9.52
C LYS A 91 6.24 27.66 9.80
N ARG A 92 7.08 27.06 8.95
CA ARG A 92 8.49 27.43 8.86
C ARG A 92 8.62 28.77 8.16
N LYS A 93 9.47 29.64 8.69
CA LYS A 93 9.58 31.07 8.39
C LYS A 93 10.29 31.40 7.07
N ASP A 94 10.69 30.40 6.28
CA ASP A 94 11.51 30.61 5.09
C ASP A 94 10.86 30.01 3.84
N GLY A 95 10.83 30.79 2.78
CA GLY A 95 10.17 30.67 1.48
C GLY A 95 10.45 29.44 0.60
N GLU A 96 10.73 28.27 1.16
CA GLU A 96 10.76 26.98 0.45
C GLU A 96 9.39 26.32 0.52
N GLN A 97 9.03 25.60 -0.54
CA GLN A 97 7.77 24.87 -0.70
C GLN A 97 7.40 24.15 0.60
N SER A 98 6.52 24.75 1.40
CA SER A 98 6.04 24.13 2.64
C SER A 98 5.26 22.88 2.29
N ILE A 99 5.87 21.72 2.52
CA ILE A 99 5.16 20.45 2.45
C ILE A 99 4.08 20.52 3.53
N LEU A 100 2.83 20.59 3.11
CA LEU A 100 1.68 20.68 4.02
C LEU A 100 1.57 19.35 4.78
N LEU A 101 1.40 19.42 6.10
CA LEU A 101 1.24 18.24 6.94
C LEU A 101 0.04 17.40 6.48
N SER A 102 -1.03 18.06 6.05
CA SER A 102 -2.20 17.45 5.45
C SER A 102 -1.85 16.57 4.24
N ASP A 103 -0.96 17.03 3.36
CA ASP A 103 -0.56 16.27 2.16
C ASP A 103 0.27 15.03 2.52
N ILE A 104 1.12 15.11 3.56
CA ILE A 104 1.88 13.96 4.07
C ILE A 104 0.93 12.89 4.62
N ILE A 105 0.00 13.29 5.47
CA ILE A 105 -0.98 12.38 6.09
C ILE A 105 -1.81 11.68 5.01
N VAL A 106 -2.30 12.44 4.03
CA VAL A 106 -3.08 11.89 2.90
C VAL A 106 -2.24 10.89 2.09
N LYS A 107 -0.98 11.20 1.79
CA LYS A 107 -0.09 10.30 1.07
C LYS A 107 0.17 9.00 1.82
N ILE A 108 0.47 9.09 3.12
CA ILE A 108 0.69 7.91 3.97
C ILE A 108 -0.57 7.05 3.98
N MET A 109 -1.74 7.63 4.24
CA MET A 109 -3.00 6.91 4.29
C MET A 109 -3.33 6.24 2.94
N SER A 110 -3.20 6.97 1.82
CA SER A 110 -3.42 6.41 0.49
C SER A 110 -2.43 5.27 0.17
N SER A 111 -1.17 5.40 0.60
CA SER A 111 -0.16 4.35 0.42
C SER A 111 -0.51 3.09 1.20
N VAL A 112 -1.02 3.21 2.42
CA VAL A 112 -1.47 2.07 3.24
C VAL A 112 -2.66 1.37 2.56
N ILE A 113 -3.65 2.12 2.06
CA ILE A 113 -4.81 1.54 1.36
C ILE A 113 -4.36 0.80 0.09
N ILE A 114 -3.44 1.39 -0.69
CA ILE A 114 -2.91 0.74 -1.88
C ILE A 114 -2.13 -0.53 -1.50
N LEU A 115 -1.33 -0.50 -0.43
CA LEU A 115 -0.60 -1.66 0.05
C LEU A 115 -1.55 -2.80 0.44
N VAL A 116 -2.60 -2.50 1.21
CA VAL A 116 -3.65 -3.47 1.58
C VAL A 116 -4.30 -4.06 0.33
N THR A 117 -4.60 -3.23 -0.65
CA THR A 117 -5.20 -3.65 -1.92
C THR A 117 -4.29 -4.60 -2.70
N ILE A 118 -2.99 -4.29 -2.78
CA ILE A 118 -2.00 -5.14 -3.46
C ILE A 118 -1.90 -6.50 -2.76
N VAL A 119 -1.84 -6.52 -1.43
CA VAL A 119 -1.76 -7.77 -0.66
C VAL A 119 -3.02 -8.60 -0.84
N ALA A 120 -4.20 -7.98 -0.81
CA ALA A 120 -5.45 -8.67 -1.09
C ALA A 120 -5.52 -9.21 -2.53
N ALA A 121 -4.96 -8.50 -3.51
CA ALA A 121 -4.87 -8.98 -4.88
C ALA A 121 -3.93 -10.19 -5.02
N LEU A 122 -2.80 -10.19 -4.31
CA LEU A 122 -1.88 -11.34 -4.26
C LEU A 122 -2.54 -12.57 -3.62
N ASP A 123 -3.37 -12.36 -2.60
CA ASP A 123 -4.14 -13.40 -1.94
C ASP A 123 -5.18 -14.02 -2.89
N VAL A 124 -5.89 -13.18 -3.65
CA VAL A 124 -6.84 -13.63 -4.69
C VAL A 124 -6.15 -14.45 -5.77
N ILE A 125 -4.92 -14.09 -6.16
CA ILE A 125 -4.13 -14.89 -7.12
C ILE A 125 -3.72 -16.23 -6.51
N GLY A 126 -3.66 -16.36 -5.18
CA GLY A 126 -3.24 -17.56 -4.48
C GLY A 126 -1.72 -17.62 -4.21
N ILE A 127 -1.05 -16.47 -4.16
CA ILE A 127 0.39 -16.39 -3.85
C ILE A 127 0.58 -16.21 -2.34
N GLU A 128 0.17 -17.21 -1.55
CA GLU A 128 0.22 -17.17 -0.08
C GLU A 128 1.63 -16.93 0.48
N ALA A 129 2.65 -17.41 -0.22
CA ALA A 129 4.05 -17.22 0.19
C ALA A 129 4.45 -15.72 0.31
N ILE A 130 3.76 -14.83 -0.38
CA ILE A 130 3.98 -13.38 -0.35
C ILE A 130 2.88 -12.68 0.43
N SER A 131 1.60 -13.07 0.24
CA SER A 131 0.48 -12.41 0.89
C SER A 131 0.47 -12.60 2.41
N ALA A 132 0.84 -13.78 2.92
CA ALA A 132 0.85 -14.05 4.35
C ALA A 132 1.83 -13.16 5.15
N PRO A 133 3.13 -13.03 4.79
CA PRO A 133 4.04 -12.12 5.51
C PRO A 133 3.65 -10.65 5.30
N ALA A 134 3.12 -10.28 4.12
CA ALA A 134 2.68 -8.92 3.86
C ALA A 134 1.46 -8.54 4.70
N THR A 135 0.51 -9.44 4.91
CA THR A 135 -0.62 -9.27 5.85
C THR A 135 -0.12 -9.05 7.27
N GLY A 136 0.93 -9.75 7.70
CA GLY A 136 1.58 -9.53 9.00
C GLY A 136 2.08 -8.09 9.17
N ILE A 137 2.70 -7.52 8.14
CA ILE A 137 3.17 -6.12 8.15
C ILE A 137 1.97 -5.15 8.24
N ILE A 138 0.91 -5.41 7.49
CA ILE A 138 -0.31 -4.59 7.53
C ILE A 138 -0.92 -4.60 8.93
N ASN A 139 -1.05 -5.77 9.54
CA ASN A 139 -1.57 -5.90 10.90
C ASN A 139 -0.70 -5.13 11.90
N ALA A 140 0.63 -5.23 11.80
CA ALA A 140 1.53 -4.47 12.66
C ALA A 140 1.37 -2.94 12.50
N ILE A 141 1.08 -2.45 11.31
CA ILE A 141 0.76 -1.02 11.06
C ILE A 141 -0.54 -0.64 11.77
N PHE A 142 -1.59 -1.45 11.65
CA PHE A 142 -2.88 -1.18 12.30
C PHE A 142 -2.76 -1.25 13.83
N ASP A 143 -2.00 -2.18 14.36
CA ASP A 143 -1.75 -2.33 15.80
C ASP A 143 -0.91 -1.18 16.37
N ALA A 144 -0.08 -0.53 15.55
CA ALA A 144 0.68 0.64 15.94
C ALA A 144 -0.21 1.91 16.10
N ILE A 145 -1.34 2.01 15.40
CA ILE A 145 -2.19 3.22 15.41
C ILE A 145 -2.66 3.58 16.83
N PRO A 146 -3.26 2.67 17.64
CA PRO A 146 -3.64 2.98 19.01
C PRO A 146 -2.45 3.42 19.89
N SER A 147 -1.30 2.79 19.69
CA SER A 147 -0.07 3.11 20.44
C SER A 147 0.44 4.51 20.12
N ILE A 148 0.39 4.92 18.85
CA ILE A 148 0.75 6.27 18.40
C ILE A 148 -0.20 7.30 19.00
N ILE A 149 -1.51 7.05 18.99
CA ILE A 149 -2.52 7.94 19.58
C ILE A 149 -2.24 8.11 21.07
N LEU A 150 -1.99 7.02 21.79
CA LEU A 150 -1.66 7.05 23.21
C LEU A 150 -0.38 7.86 23.48
N ALA A 151 0.67 7.66 22.67
CA ALA A 151 1.91 8.41 22.79
C ALA A 151 1.68 9.92 22.61
N VAL A 152 0.89 10.33 21.62
CA VAL A 152 0.52 11.75 21.41
C VAL A 152 -0.22 12.32 22.60
N VAL A 153 -1.17 11.57 23.18
CA VAL A 153 -1.90 11.98 24.38
C VAL A 153 -0.96 12.16 25.55
N ILE A 154 -0.08 11.19 25.81
CA ILE A 154 0.89 11.25 26.93
C ILE A 154 1.81 12.45 26.79
N VAL A 155 2.38 12.69 25.58
CA VAL A 155 3.25 13.85 25.31
C VAL A 155 2.49 15.15 25.51
N THR A 156 1.26 15.25 25.03
CA THR A 156 0.44 16.45 25.17
C THR A 156 0.15 16.76 26.65
N VAL A 157 -0.27 15.76 27.41
CA VAL A 157 -0.51 15.89 28.85
C VAL A 157 0.80 16.23 29.59
N GLY A 158 1.90 15.59 29.23
CA GLY A 158 3.22 15.88 29.80
C GLY A 158 3.66 17.32 29.60
N ILE A 159 3.45 17.90 28.40
CA ILE A 159 3.74 19.30 28.12
C ILE A 159 2.84 20.22 28.94
N LEU A 160 1.55 19.91 29.10
CA LEU A 160 0.63 20.69 29.93
C LEU A 160 1.07 20.69 31.39
N VAL A 161 1.38 19.52 31.95
CA VAL A 161 1.85 19.40 33.34
C VAL A 161 3.17 20.14 33.54
N ALA A 162 4.12 19.98 32.60
CA ALA A 162 5.40 20.69 32.67
C ALA A 162 5.22 22.22 32.62
N SER A 163 4.32 22.72 31.77
CA SER A 163 4.04 24.17 31.68
C SER A 163 3.40 24.71 32.95
N LEU A 164 2.49 23.95 33.57
CA LEU A 164 1.89 24.33 34.85
C LEU A 164 2.94 24.35 35.98
N ALA A 165 3.81 23.35 36.04
CA ALA A 165 4.89 23.27 37.03
C ALA A 165 5.87 24.45 36.86
N CYS A 166 6.29 24.76 35.63
CA CYS A 166 7.12 25.89 35.32
C CYS A 166 6.49 27.22 35.76
N ASN A 167 5.21 27.43 35.45
CA ASN A 167 4.50 28.65 35.84
C ASN A 167 4.38 28.80 37.36
N LEU A 168 4.12 27.70 38.08
CA LEU A 168 4.09 27.70 39.52
C LEU A 168 5.45 28.03 40.15
N LEU A 169 6.53 27.40 39.66
CA LEU A 169 7.88 27.69 40.10
C LEU A 169 8.26 29.12 39.84
N TYR A 170 7.96 29.64 38.65
CA TYR A 170 8.21 31.03 38.28
C TYR A 170 7.51 32.02 39.25
N ASN A 171 6.24 31.79 39.53
CA ASN A 171 5.47 32.62 40.45
C ASN A 171 6.01 32.58 41.91
N VAL A 172 6.46 31.39 42.37
CA VAL A 172 7.08 31.24 43.69
C VAL A 172 8.40 31.98 43.78
N LEU A 173 9.25 31.86 42.74
CA LEU A 173 10.56 32.55 42.66
C LEU A 173 10.38 34.07 42.71
N ILE A 174 9.41 34.62 41.96
CA ILE A 174 9.11 36.05 42.00
C ILE A 174 8.60 36.47 43.37
N ALA A 175 7.70 35.69 43.99
CA ALA A 175 7.14 35.98 45.30
C ALA A 175 8.18 35.98 46.43
N THR A 176 9.27 35.19 46.27
CA THR A 176 10.38 35.11 47.27
C THR A 176 11.49 36.11 47.02
N ASN A 177 11.35 37.05 46.07
CA ASN A 177 12.35 38.07 45.76
C ASN A 177 13.76 37.51 45.50
N PHE A 178 13.81 36.33 44.87
CA PHE A 178 15.02 35.63 44.53
C PHE A 178 15.56 36.25 43.21
N ASP A 179 16.34 37.36 43.35
CA ASP A 179 17.07 38.01 42.30
C ASP A 179 18.50 37.55 42.28
#